data_deb56cbf536cc4b5cb4d08c24c05c913
#
_entry.id   deb56cbf536cc4b5cb4d08c24c05c913
#
_cell.length_a   1.000
_cell.length_b   1.000
_cell.length_c   1.000
_cell.angle_alpha   90.00
_cell.angle_beta   90.00
_cell.angle_gamma   90.00
#
_symmetry.space_group_name_H-M   'P 1'
#
loop_
_entity.id
_entity.type
_entity.pdbx_description
1 polymer ?
#
loop_
_entity_poly.entity_id
_entity_poly.type
_entity_poly.pdbx_seq_one_letter_code
_entity_poly.pdbx_strand_id
1 'polypeptide(L)'
;KSSFADYVKSGGGVVVYHGASIAFPDWKEYNEITGLGGWGDRDENAGHYCYWKDGKMVKEDIPGKAGKHGDAHDFLVVHRDMEHPILKGLPDSWLHGNDELYGALRGPGKNLTILATAFSDTAKGGTGRDEPVLFTVTFGEGRVFHDALGHPDSESKESALHCAGFITTFLRGAEWAATGQVKQPVHPDFPNSASTFFWEDYRPLTLEELMSRITTYEIGKSRKYMADLSNRIRKSDGTAETLLSFEKEMVKVCESEATAECKKQLCRELSWMGSDYCIPTLEKLTEDPEVAEMAEFALERLTK
;
A
#
# COMPACT_ATOMS: atom_id res chain seq x y z
N LYS A 1 -8.12 21.52 -2.90
CA LYS A 1 -6.67 21.71 -2.67
C LYS A 1 -6.43 22.51 -1.37
N SER A 2 -7.07 23.69 -1.19
CA SER A 2 -6.87 24.51 0.01
C SER A 2 -7.18 23.75 1.30
N SER A 3 -8.34 23.08 1.41
CA SER A 3 -8.74 22.33 2.61
C SER A 3 -7.72 21.27 3.04
N PHE A 4 -7.03 20.63 2.12
CA PHE A 4 -5.96 19.68 2.44
C PHE A 4 -4.72 20.38 3.00
N ALA A 5 -4.28 21.46 2.34
CA ALA A 5 -3.14 22.24 2.83
C ALA A 5 -3.43 22.85 4.19
N ASP A 6 -4.65 23.36 4.42
CA ASP A 6 -5.10 23.91 5.70
C ASP A 6 -5.14 22.83 6.80
N TYR A 7 -5.62 21.62 6.47
CA TYR A 7 -5.59 20.48 7.39
C TYR A 7 -4.17 20.17 7.86
N VAL A 8 -3.23 20.05 6.92
CA VAL A 8 -1.84 19.75 7.27
C VAL A 8 -1.23 20.91 8.06
N LYS A 9 -1.40 22.15 7.59
CA LYS A 9 -0.85 23.34 8.22
C LYS A 9 -1.31 23.51 9.68
N SER A 10 -2.51 23.07 10.01
CA SER A 10 -3.09 23.14 11.35
C SER A 10 -2.77 21.93 12.25
N GLY A 11 -1.79 21.09 11.88
CA GLY A 11 -1.33 19.99 12.71
C GLY A 11 -1.73 18.60 12.22
N GLY A 12 -2.41 18.51 11.06
CA GLY A 12 -2.81 17.23 10.46
C GLY A 12 -1.62 16.36 10.07
N GLY A 13 -1.76 15.03 10.26
CA GLY A 13 -0.77 14.05 9.86
C GLY A 13 -0.99 13.57 8.42
N VAL A 14 0.11 13.36 7.68
CA VAL A 14 0.07 12.82 6.30
C VAL A 14 1.13 11.75 6.14
N VAL A 15 0.78 10.68 5.44
CA VAL A 15 1.73 9.71 4.92
C VAL A 15 1.77 9.84 3.40
N VAL A 16 2.93 10.11 2.87
CA VAL A 16 3.21 10.11 1.42
C VAL A 16 3.83 8.77 1.08
N TYR A 17 3.14 7.99 0.27
CA TYR A 17 3.53 6.63 -0.03
C TYR A 17 3.94 6.50 -1.49
N HIS A 18 5.18 6.06 -1.72
CA HIS A 18 5.73 5.67 -3.01
C HIS A 18 5.29 6.61 -4.16
N GLY A 19 4.46 6.13 -5.09
CA GLY A 19 3.96 6.88 -6.25
C GLY A 19 3.14 8.13 -5.94
N ALA A 20 2.73 8.37 -4.68
CA ALA A 20 2.08 9.63 -4.31
C ALA A 20 2.97 10.85 -4.54
N SER A 21 4.29 10.67 -4.54
CA SER A 21 5.28 11.71 -4.87
C SER A 21 5.22 12.20 -6.33
N ILE A 22 4.55 11.47 -7.21
CA ILE A 22 4.36 11.81 -8.63
C ILE A 22 3.20 12.79 -8.82
N ALA A 23 2.20 12.75 -7.92
CA ALA A 23 0.97 13.50 -8.06
C ALA A 23 1.17 15.02 -8.03
N PHE A 24 0.27 15.73 -8.69
CA PHE A 24 0.10 17.18 -8.65
C PHE A 24 1.39 18.02 -8.82
N PRO A 25 2.15 17.86 -9.92
CA PRO A 25 3.42 18.58 -10.12
C PRO A 25 3.27 20.10 -10.03
N ASP A 26 2.14 20.65 -10.49
CA ASP A 26 1.87 22.10 -10.52
C ASP A 26 1.23 22.65 -9.24
N TRP A 27 1.05 21.82 -8.21
CA TRP A 27 0.47 22.29 -6.95
C TRP A 27 1.56 22.56 -5.92
N LYS A 28 1.91 23.83 -5.75
CA LYS A 28 3.02 24.27 -4.94
C LYS A 28 2.95 23.78 -3.48
N GLU A 29 1.80 23.95 -2.83
CA GLU A 29 1.63 23.52 -1.43
C GLU A 29 1.76 22.00 -1.30
N TYR A 30 1.29 21.22 -2.27
CA TYR A 30 1.49 19.77 -2.26
C TYR A 30 2.97 19.40 -2.35
N ASN A 31 3.73 20.07 -3.23
CA ASN A 31 5.17 19.84 -3.35
C ASN A 31 5.94 20.28 -2.09
N GLU A 32 5.47 21.31 -1.38
CA GLU A 32 6.03 21.71 -0.07
C GLU A 32 5.67 20.67 1.03
N ILE A 33 4.47 20.10 1.01
CA ILE A 33 4.02 19.05 1.95
C ILE A 33 4.76 17.74 1.70
N THR A 34 4.86 17.30 0.46
CA THR A 34 5.56 16.04 0.12
C THR A 34 7.08 16.16 0.21
N GLY A 35 7.62 17.36 0.15
CA GLY A 35 9.04 17.70 0.25
C GLY A 35 9.84 17.44 -1.02
N LEU A 36 9.73 16.22 -1.56
CA LEU A 36 10.37 15.76 -2.79
C LEU A 36 9.36 15.03 -3.67
N GLY A 37 9.54 15.10 -4.98
CA GLY A 37 8.75 14.37 -5.95
C GLY A 37 9.53 14.03 -7.22
N GLY A 38 9.02 13.11 -8.00
CA GLY A 38 9.60 12.69 -9.26
C GLY A 38 8.61 12.67 -10.40
N TRP A 39 9.10 12.52 -11.61
CA TRP A 39 8.29 12.40 -12.85
C TRP A 39 7.30 13.56 -13.06
N GLY A 40 6.23 13.35 -13.83
CA GLY A 40 5.19 14.34 -14.07
C GLY A 40 5.73 15.65 -14.65
N ASP A 41 6.74 15.54 -15.54
CA ASP A 41 7.46 16.66 -16.17
C ASP A 41 8.23 17.59 -15.20
N ARG A 42 8.45 17.16 -13.95
CA ARG A 42 9.28 17.91 -13.02
C ARG A 42 10.72 17.99 -13.51
N ASP A 43 11.28 19.20 -13.43
CA ASP A 43 12.66 19.55 -13.76
C ASP A 43 13.26 20.47 -12.67
N GLU A 44 14.26 21.27 -12.99
CA GLU A 44 14.88 22.22 -12.08
C GLU A 44 13.92 23.25 -11.47
N ASN A 45 12.78 23.53 -12.11
CA ASN A 45 11.76 24.44 -11.59
C ASN A 45 10.99 23.83 -10.39
N ALA A 46 11.01 22.50 -10.23
CA ALA A 46 10.42 21.84 -9.08
C ALA A 46 11.26 22.01 -7.80
N GLY A 47 12.52 22.42 -7.94
CA GLY A 47 13.47 22.64 -6.84
C GLY A 47 14.75 21.81 -6.97
N HIS A 48 15.44 21.65 -5.85
CA HIS A 48 16.74 20.98 -5.78
C HIS A 48 16.63 19.46 -5.91
N TYR A 49 17.69 18.79 -6.42
CA TYR A 49 17.92 17.40 -6.04
C TYR A 49 18.36 17.35 -4.58
N CYS A 50 17.75 16.46 -3.81
CA CYS A 50 18.14 16.26 -2.42
C CYS A 50 18.64 14.82 -2.25
N TYR A 51 19.85 14.67 -1.72
CA TYR A 51 20.46 13.37 -1.45
C TYR A 51 21.40 13.47 -0.26
N TRP A 52 21.89 12.33 0.24
CA TRP A 52 22.82 12.29 1.37
C TRP A 52 24.25 12.17 0.88
N LYS A 53 25.14 12.95 1.43
CA LYS A 53 26.57 12.89 1.14
C LYS A 53 27.38 13.45 2.31
N ASP A 54 28.49 12.82 2.63
CA ASP A 54 29.44 13.28 3.66
C ASP A 54 28.76 13.61 5.01
N GLY A 55 27.83 12.75 5.45
CA GLY A 55 27.14 12.88 6.73
C GLY A 55 26.04 13.93 6.78
N LYS A 56 25.59 14.47 5.64
CA LYS A 56 24.55 15.50 5.60
C LYS A 56 23.70 15.44 4.33
N MET A 57 22.52 16.06 4.39
CA MET A 57 21.71 16.32 3.22
C MET A 57 22.37 17.38 2.33
N VAL A 58 22.48 17.07 1.05
CA VAL A 58 22.93 17.99 0.00
C VAL A 58 21.72 18.41 -0.83
N LYS A 59 21.63 19.71 -1.13
CA LYS A 59 20.70 20.29 -2.11
C LYS A 59 21.51 20.75 -3.30
N GLU A 60 21.20 20.22 -4.48
CA GLU A 60 21.98 20.48 -5.70
C GLU A 60 21.09 21.10 -6.78
N ASP A 61 21.52 22.30 -7.24
CA ASP A 61 20.83 23.09 -8.27
C ASP A 61 21.48 22.87 -9.64
N ILE A 62 21.30 21.69 -10.21
CA ILE A 62 21.71 21.44 -11.59
C ILE A 62 20.46 21.16 -12.45
N PRO A 63 20.48 21.55 -13.74
CA PRO A 63 19.36 21.20 -14.64
C PRO A 63 19.18 19.70 -14.77
N GLY A 64 17.94 19.28 -14.97
CA GLY A 64 17.62 17.88 -15.24
C GLY A 64 16.23 17.46 -14.76
N LYS A 65 15.74 16.38 -15.33
CA LYS A 65 14.45 15.77 -14.97
C LYS A 65 14.47 15.17 -13.57
N ALA A 66 13.35 15.26 -12.89
CA ALA A 66 13.14 14.60 -11.60
C ALA A 66 12.59 13.18 -11.78
N GLY A 67 13.00 12.30 -10.88
CA GLY A 67 12.53 10.93 -10.83
C GLY A 67 13.32 10.00 -11.75
N LYS A 68 13.90 8.98 -11.13
CA LYS A 68 14.60 7.88 -11.79
C LYS A 68 14.51 6.64 -10.89
N HIS A 69 14.37 5.49 -11.48
CA HIS A 69 14.62 4.20 -10.86
C HIS A 69 15.31 3.28 -11.86
N GLY A 70 15.89 2.21 -11.39
CA GLY A 70 16.36 1.10 -12.19
C GLY A 70 15.40 -0.09 -12.09
N ASP A 71 15.90 -1.27 -12.44
CA ASP A 71 15.16 -2.52 -12.24
C ASP A 71 14.97 -2.78 -10.74
N ALA A 72 13.86 -3.42 -10.36
CA ALA A 72 13.61 -3.84 -9.00
C ALA A 72 14.70 -4.80 -8.52
N HIS A 73 15.23 -4.57 -7.32
CA HIS A 73 16.29 -5.39 -6.73
C HIS A 73 16.34 -5.19 -5.21
N ASP A 74 17.12 -6.04 -4.53
CA ASP A 74 17.41 -5.85 -3.12
C ASP A 74 18.44 -4.74 -2.94
N PHE A 75 18.22 -3.86 -1.96
CA PHE A 75 19.16 -2.80 -1.61
C PHE A 75 19.21 -2.52 -0.11
N LEU A 76 20.36 -2.03 0.35
CA LEU A 76 20.57 -1.69 1.75
C LEU A 76 19.96 -0.33 2.07
N VAL A 77 19.04 -0.30 3.03
CA VAL A 77 18.54 0.92 3.64
C VAL A 77 19.41 1.24 4.85
N VAL A 78 19.98 2.45 4.89
CA VAL A 78 20.87 2.93 5.93
C VAL A 78 20.21 4.07 6.68
N HIS A 79 20.07 3.92 7.99
CA HIS A 79 19.48 4.93 8.86
C HIS A 79 20.41 6.12 9.05
N ARG A 80 19.85 7.32 9.11
CA ARG A 80 20.58 8.58 9.26
C ARG A 80 20.24 9.35 10.53
N ASP A 81 19.09 9.04 11.14
CA ASP A 81 18.62 9.63 12.39
C ASP A 81 18.03 8.55 13.31
N MET A 82 18.89 7.87 14.05
CA MET A 82 18.50 6.77 14.94
C MET A 82 17.69 7.20 16.17
N GLU A 83 17.71 8.49 16.51
CA GLU A 83 16.95 9.00 17.66
C GLU A 83 15.50 9.35 17.28
N HIS A 84 15.20 9.45 15.96
CA HIS A 84 13.86 9.73 15.53
C HIS A 84 12.88 8.62 15.93
N PRO A 85 11.69 8.92 16.47
CA PRO A 85 10.74 7.92 16.99
C PRO A 85 10.42 6.79 15.99
N ILE A 86 10.37 7.09 14.70
CA ILE A 86 10.10 6.10 13.65
C ILE A 86 11.21 5.03 13.61
N LEU A 87 12.47 5.41 13.78
CA LEU A 87 13.61 4.50 13.63
C LEU A 87 14.12 3.93 14.97
N LYS A 88 13.71 4.50 16.08
CA LYS A 88 14.22 4.10 17.41
C LYS A 88 14.00 2.61 17.67
N GLY A 89 15.09 1.92 17.98
CA GLY A 89 15.11 0.48 18.25
C GLY A 89 15.20 -0.41 17.01
N LEU A 90 15.24 0.17 15.79
CA LEU A 90 15.59 -0.56 14.57
C LEU A 90 17.13 -0.71 14.46
N PRO A 91 17.65 -1.66 13.67
CA PRO A 91 19.09 -1.75 13.39
C PRO A 91 19.57 -0.54 12.56
N ASP A 92 20.88 -0.26 12.55
CA ASP A 92 21.47 0.86 11.79
C ASP A 92 21.23 0.75 10.29
N SER A 93 21.06 -0.46 9.79
CA SER A 93 20.73 -0.74 8.38
C SER A 93 20.02 -2.08 8.23
N TRP A 94 19.29 -2.22 7.14
CA TRP A 94 18.56 -3.45 6.80
C TRP A 94 18.43 -3.63 5.29
N LEU A 95 18.41 -4.89 4.84
CA LEU A 95 18.24 -5.22 3.43
C LEU A 95 16.75 -5.18 3.06
N HIS A 96 16.39 -4.26 2.18
CA HIS A 96 15.05 -4.16 1.62
C HIS A 96 14.98 -5.02 0.35
N GLY A 97 13.92 -5.80 0.22
CA GLY A 97 13.82 -6.78 -0.85
C GLY A 97 12.96 -6.31 -2.01
N ASN A 98 13.46 -6.59 -3.22
CA ASN A 98 12.80 -6.56 -4.50
C ASN A 98 11.92 -5.32 -4.75
N ASP A 99 12.53 -4.14 -4.72
CA ASP A 99 11.82 -2.87 -4.88
C ASP A 99 12.47 -1.97 -5.94
N GLU A 100 11.67 -1.02 -6.45
CA GLU A 100 12.15 0.08 -7.28
C GLU A 100 12.75 1.17 -6.39
N LEU A 101 14.07 1.31 -6.40
CA LEU A 101 14.72 2.40 -5.67
C LEU A 101 14.50 3.73 -6.39
N TYR A 102 13.59 4.54 -5.88
CA TYR A 102 13.39 5.90 -6.37
C TYR A 102 14.58 6.79 -6.06
N GLY A 103 15.08 7.47 -7.08
CA GLY A 103 16.19 8.41 -6.99
C GLY A 103 15.97 9.64 -7.85
N ALA A 104 16.91 10.58 -7.79
CA ALA A 104 16.83 11.86 -8.46
C ALA A 104 15.52 12.62 -8.17
N LEU A 105 14.98 12.49 -6.98
CA LEU A 105 13.81 13.26 -6.56
C LEU A 105 14.18 14.72 -6.38
N ARG A 106 13.28 15.60 -6.79
CA ARG A 106 13.44 17.06 -6.68
C ARG A 106 12.30 17.67 -5.88
N GLY A 107 12.59 18.76 -5.24
CA GLY A 107 11.55 19.51 -4.57
C GLY A 107 12.11 20.67 -3.76
N PRO A 108 11.23 21.46 -3.11
CA PRO A 108 11.66 22.56 -2.28
C PRO A 108 12.50 22.07 -1.08
N GLY A 109 12.29 20.83 -0.62
CA GLY A 109 13.06 20.23 0.48
C GLY A 109 13.09 21.13 1.72
N LYS A 110 12.05 21.91 1.96
CA LYS A 110 11.91 22.77 3.13
C LYS A 110 11.52 21.95 4.34
N ASN A 111 12.16 22.21 5.48
CA ASN A 111 11.85 21.53 6.74
C ASN A 111 11.83 19.99 6.61
N LEU A 112 12.71 19.46 5.77
CA LEU A 112 12.87 18.06 5.49
C LEU A 112 14.00 17.47 6.33
N THR A 113 13.73 16.35 6.98
CA THR A 113 14.70 15.54 7.71
C THR A 113 14.79 14.16 7.10
N ILE A 114 15.99 13.80 6.58
CA ILE A 114 16.23 12.46 6.04
C ILE A 114 16.40 11.49 7.20
N LEU A 115 15.55 10.47 7.26
CA LEU A 115 15.61 9.40 8.24
C LEU A 115 16.45 8.22 7.76
N ALA A 116 16.31 7.84 6.49
CA ALA A 116 17.05 6.74 5.89
C ALA A 116 17.32 6.98 4.41
N THR A 117 18.39 6.39 3.92
CA THR A 117 18.78 6.43 2.50
C THR A 117 19.14 5.06 1.99
N ALA A 118 19.14 4.89 0.66
CA ALA A 118 19.73 3.75 -0.01
C ALA A 118 20.64 4.21 -1.13
N PHE A 119 21.76 3.49 -1.35
CA PHE A 119 22.67 3.79 -2.45
C PHE A 119 22.06 3.32 -3.77
N SER A 120 21.82 4.27 -4.66
CA SER A 120 21.20 4.04 -5.97
C SER A 120 22.30 3.66 -7.00
N ASP A 121 22.58 2.35 -7.09
CA ASP A 121 23.68 1.81 -7.89
C ASP A 121 23.49 2.08 -9.39
N THR A 122 24.50 2.67 -10.01
CA THR A 122 24.51 2.93 -11.46
C THR A 122 24.50 1.65 -12.30
N ALA A 123 25.05 0.55 -11.78
CA ALA A 123 25.00 -0.75 -12.44
C ALA A 123 23.57 -1.32 -12.51
N LYS A 124 22.67 -0.83 -11.66
CA LYS A 124 21.23 -1.16 -11.64
C LYS A 124 20.35 -0.08 -12.29
N GLY A 125 20.96 0.86 -13.02
CA GLY A 125 20.24 1.99 -13.62
C GLY A 125 20.02 3.16 -12.67
N GLY A 126 20.65 3.16 -11.50
CA GLY A 126 20.52 4.18 -10.47
C GLY A 126 21.30 5.46 -10.75
N THR A 127 21.36 6.33 -9.73
CA THR A 127 21.94 7.69 -9.80
C THR A 127 23.39 7.78 -9.36
N GLY A 128 23.92 6.78 -8.66
CA GLY A 128 25.25 6.81 -8.01
C GLY A 128 25.27 7.62 -6.72
N ARG A 129 24.11 7.85 -6.07
CA ARG A 129 23.95 8.67 -4.87
C ARG A 129 23.27 7.89 -3.77
N ASP A 130 23.42 8.32 -2.52
CA ASP A 130 22.58 7.89 -1.40
C ASP A 130 21.25 8.66 -1.44
N GLU A 131 20.23 8.05 -2.02
CA GLU A 131 18.92 8.68 -2.23
C GLU A 131 18.04 8.54 -0.97
N PRO A 132 17.27 9.58 -0.60
CA PRO A 132 16.34 9.52 0.52
C PRO A 132 15.22 8.54 0.23
N VAL A 133 15.03 7.55 1.10
CA VAL A 133 13.93 6.57 1.00
C VAL A 133 12.91 6.74 2.12
N LEU A 134 13.32 7.17 3.32
CA LEU A 134 12.46 7.56 4.42
C LEU A 134 12.83 8.96 4.88
N PHE A 135 11.85 9.85 4.95
CA PHE A 135 12.08 11.20 5.45
C PHE A 135 10.80 11.84 5.99
N THR A 136 10.96 12.88 6.79
CA THR A 136 9.84 13.65 7.31
C THR A 136 9.88 15.09 6.80
N VAL A 137 8.71 15.71 6.75
CA VAL A 137 8.56 17.13 6.43
C VAL A 137 7.64 17.77 7.46
N THR A 138 7.98 18.97 7.91
CA THR A 138 7.08 19.79 8.71
C THR A 138 6.46 20.87 7.83
N PHE A 139 5.12 20.91 7.77
CA PHE A 139 4.38 21.94 7.05
C PHE A 139 3.39 22.62 7.99
N GLY A 140 3.70 23.86 8.40
CA GLY A 140 3.01 24.50 9.52
C GLY A 140 3.24 23.72 10.82
N GLU A 141 2.17 23.27 11.46
CA GLU A 141 2.20 22.39 12.63
C GLU A 141 2.04 20.90 12.26
N GLY A 142 1.85 20.61 10.96
CA GLY A 142 1.61 19.26 10.45
C GLY A 142 2.86 18.41 10.36
N ARG A 143 2.66 17.11 10.50
CA ARG A 143 3.68 16.07 10.42
C ARG A 143 3.48 15.24 9.16
N VAL A 144 4.46 15.22 8.30
CA VAL A 144 4.43 14.44 7.07
C VAL A 144 5.53 13.38 7.12
N PHE A 145 5.16 12.13 6.99
CA PHE A 145 6.09 11.03 6.78
C PHE A 145 6.05 10.62 5.31
N HIS A 146 7.19 10.59 4.67
CA HIS A 146 7.35 10.16 3.28
C HIS A 146 8.11 8.84 3.26
N ASP A 147 7.46 7.81 2.70
CA ASP A 147 8.02 6.48 2.46
C ASP A 147 8.07 6.23 0.94
N ALA A 148 9.27 6.26 0.38
CA ALA A 148 9.49 6.03 -1.04
C ALA A 148 9.61 4.55 -1.41
N LEU A 149 9.56 3.65 -0.40
CA LEU A 149 9.61 2.20 -0.57
C LEU A 149 8.23 1.63 -0.90
N GLY A 150 8.19 0.36 -1.28
CA GLY A 150 6.95 -0.42 -1.38
C GLY A 150 6.26 -0.32 -2.74
N HIS A 151 6.99 -0.51 -3.84
CA HIS A 151 6.35 -0.61 -5.16
C HIS A 151 5.29 -1.73 -5.17
N PRO A 152 4.04 -1.44 -5.64
CA PRO A 152 2.95 -2.40 -5.58
C PRO A 152 3.05 -3.47 -6.68
N ASP A 153 3.89 -4.47 -6.48
CA ASP A 153 3.85 -5.73 -7.21
C ASP A 153 3.11 -6.77 -6.36
N SER A 154 1.81 -6.88 -6.56
CA SER A 154 0.94 -7.74 -5.76
C SER A 154 1.00 -9.24 -6.13
N GLU A 155 1.68 -9.61 -7.21
CA GLU A 155 1.69 -10.98 -7.74
C GLU A 155 2.87 -11.79 -7.20
N SER A 156 3.94 -11.14 -6.75
CA SER A 156 5.12 -11.78 -6.18
C SER A 156 5.00 -11.95 -4.67
N LYS A 157 5.39 -13.13 -4.15
CA LYS A 157 5.56 -13.36 -2.71
C LYS A 157 6.71 -12.54 -2.12
N GLU A 158 7.67 -12.20 -2.95
CA GLU A 158 8.83 -11.36 -2.63
C GLU A 158 8.59 -9.90 -3.03
N SER A 159 7.34 -9.47 -3.08
CA SER A 159 6.99 -8.07 -3.31
C SER A 159 7.50 -7.18 -2.18
N ALA A 160 8.00 -6.02 -2.53
CA ALA A 160 8.43 -4.99 -1.57
C ALA A 160 7.37 -4.68 -0.50
N LEU A 161 6.08 -4.79 -0.85
CA LEU A 161 4.95 -4.62 0.08
C LEU A 161 4.92 -5.64 1.22
N HIS A 162 5.52 -6.81 1.01
CA HIS A 162 5.58 -7.87 2.00
C HIS A 162 6.86 -7.83 2.83
N CYS A 163 7.83 -6.97 2.48
CA CYS A 163 9.05 -6.79 3.23
C CYS A 163 8.75 -6.25 4.63
N ALA A 164 9.16 -7.00 5.67
CA ALA A 164 8.88 -6.62 7.07
C ALA A 164 9.51 -5.27 7.44
N GLY A 165 10.61 -4.90 6.80
CA GLY A 165 11.23 -3.59 6.95
C GLY A 165 10.30 -2.47 6.49
N PHE A 166 9.74 -2.58 5.26
CA PHE A 166 8.75 -1.64 4.75
C PHE A 166 7.52 -1.56 5.65
N ILE A 167 6.90 -2.71 5.95
CA ILE A 167 5.68 -2.73 6.76
C ILE A 167 5.90 -2.07 8.11
N THR A 168 7.02 -2.38 8.78
CA THR A 168 7.34 -1.83 10.09
C THR A 168 7.55 -0.32 10.02
N THR A 169 8.33 0.19 9.07
CA THR A 169 8.60 1.62 8.94
C THR A 169 7.35 2.39 8.52
N PHE A 170 6.55 1.83 7.61
CA PHE A 170 5.29 2.43 7.19
C PHE A 170 4.28 2.57 8.33
N LEU A 171 4.06 1.52 9.13
CA LEU A 171 3.15 1.56 10.27
C LEU A 171 3.63 2.54 11.35
N ARG A 172 4.92 2.54 11.66
CA ARG A 172 5.53 3.47 12.62
C ARG A 172 5.46 4.92 12.12
N GLY A 173 5.70 5.12 10.83
CA GLY A 173 5.58 6.43 10.19
C GLY A 173 4.15 6.96 10.21
N ALA A 174 3.17 6.10 9.95
CA ALA A 174 1.76 6.45 10.03
C ALA A 174 1.33 6.82 11.47
N GLU A 175 1.76 6.05 12.47
CA GLU A 175 1.49 6.37 13.88
C GLU A 175 2.13 7.70 14.28
N TRP A 176 3.39 7.93 13.88
CA TRP A 176 4.08 9.18 14.16
C TRP A 176 3.41 10.38 13.48
N ALA A 177 3.03 10.26 12.23
CA ALA A 177 2.33 11.33 11.52
C ALA A 177 1.02 11.70 12.23
N ALA A 178 0.26 10.70 12.69
CA ALA A 178 -1.01 10.92 13.39
C ALA A 178 -0.83 11.50 14.81
N THR A 179 0.16 11.03 15.57
CA THR A 179 0.24 11.26 17.02
C THR A 179 1.47 12.02 17.49
N GLY A 180 2.53 12.10 16.68
CA GLY A 180 3.86 12.60 17.07
C GLY A 180 4.68 11.60 17.87
N GLN A 181 4.16 10.38 18.12
CA GLN A 181 4.80 9.33 18.90
C GLN A 181 4.77 8.01 18.15
N VAL A 182 5.58 7.03 18.58
CA VAL A 182 5.56 5.67 18.07
C VAL A 182 5.53 4.71 19.24
N LYS A 183 4.48 3.88 19.29
CA LYS A 183 4.28 2.79 20.24
C LYS A 183 4.41 1.42 19.58
N GLN A 184 4.30 1.37 18.25
CA GLN A 184 4.48 0.17 17.46
C GLN A 184 5.81 -0.51 17.79
N PRO A 185 5.81 -1.77 18.23
CA PRO A 185 7.04 -2.50 18.49
C PRO A 185 7.80 -2.74 17.19
N VAL A 186 9.09 -3.01 17.32
CA VAL A 186 9.88 -3.58 16.22
C VAL A 186 9.44 -5.03 16.05
N HIS A 187 9.15 -5.44 14.82
CA HIS A 187 8.82 -6.84 14.54
C HIS A 187 10.02 -7.74 14.86
N PRO A 188 9.84 -8.90 15.53
CA PRO A 188 10.95 -9.78 15.88
C PRO A 188 11.76 -10.26 14.68
N ASP A 189 11.10 -10.41 13.52
CA ASP A 189 11.73 -10.79 12.25
C ASP A 189 12.07 -9.57 11.37
N PHE A 190 12.32 -8.40 11.98
CA PHE A 190 12.78 -7.24 11.22
C PHE A 190 14.09 -7.58 10.51
N PRO A 191 14.23 -7.29 9.18
CA PRO A 191 15.41 -7.68 8.41
C PRO A 191 16.69 -7.06 8.95
N ASN A 192 17.82 -7.70 8.66
CA ASN A 192 19.15 -7.19 8.97
C ASN A 192 19.90 -6.78 7.69
N SER A 193 21.14 -6.35 7.81
CA SER A 193 21.94 -5.90 6.66
C SER A 193 22.34 -7.00 5.67
N ALA A 194 22.14 -8.26 6.00
CA ALA A 194 22.55 -9.40 5.17
C ALA A 194 21.40 -10.23 4.62
N SER A 195 20.17 -10.05 5.14
CA SER A 195 19.01 -10.83 4.72
C SER A 195 17.73 -10.01 4.77
N THR A 196 16.91 -10.18 3.74
CA THR A 196 15.53 -9.72 3.71
C THR A 196 14.64 -10.65 4.54
N PHE A 197 13.49 -10.15 4.94
CA PHE A 197 12.42 -10.94 5.51
C PHE A 197 11.09 -10.50 4.92
N PHE A 198 10.35 -11.44 4.34
CA PHE A 198 9.01 -11.19 3.80
C PHE A 198 7.98 -11.87 4.69
N TRP A 199 6.92 -11.18 5.03
CA TRP A 199 5.83 -11.74 5.83
C TRP A 199 5.07 -12.81 5.06
N GLU A 200 5.14 -14.05 5.54
CA GLU A 200 4.41 -15.18 4.93
C GLU A 200 2.89 -15.03 5.04
N ASP A 201 2.39 -14.34 6.04
CA ASP A 201 0.97 -14.06 6.21
C ASP A 201 0.37 -13.15 5.11
N TYR A 202 1.23 -12.56 4.28
CA TYR A 202 0.83 -11.80 3.09
C TYR A 202 0.77 -12.63 1.81
N ARG A 203 1.02 -13.95 1.88
CA ARG A 203 0.69 -14.78 0.72
C ARG A 203 -0.77 -14.59 0.33
N PRO A 204 -1.09 -14.56 -0.97
CA PRO A 204 -2.49 -14.57 -1.37
C PRO A 204 -3.21 -15.73 -0.68
N LEU A 205 -4.30 -15.44 0.01
CA LEU A 205 -5.12 -16.48 0.60
C LEU A 205 -5.53 -17.46 -0.50
N THR A 206 -5.54 -18.75 -0.22
CA THR A 206 -6.24 -19.70 -1.11
C THR A 206 -7.71 -19.31 -1.19
N LEU A 207 -8.43 -19.79 -2.19
CA LEU A 207 -9.87 -19.51 -2.28
C LEU A 207 -10.62 -20.00 -1.04
N GLU A 208 -10.26 -21.18 -0.53
CA GLU A 208 -10.83 -21.76 0.68
C GLU A 208 -10.59 -20.88 1.93
N GLU A 209 -9.34 -20.41 2.11
CA GLU A 209 -9.00 -19.49 3.21
C GLU A 209 -9.75 -18.18 3.10
N LEU A 210 -9.86 -17.62 1.89
CA LEU A 210 -10.61 -16.40 1.64
C LEU A 210 -12.09 -16.59 2.01
N MET A 211 -12.70 -17.70 1.56
CA MET A 211 -14.08 -18.05 1.91
C MET A 211 -14.28 -18.18 3.41
N SER A 212 -13.35 -18.81 4.11
CA SER A 212 -13.39 -18.88 5.59
C SER A 212 -13.35 -17.49 6.23
N ARG A 213 -12.57 -16.55 5.68
CA ARG A 213 -12.44 -15.18 6.24
C ARG A 213 -13.66 -14.30 6.02
N ILE A 214 -14.46 -14.55 4.96
CA ILE A 214 -15.65 -13.75 4.67
C ILE A 214 -16.88 -14.15 5.48
N THR A 215 -16.93 -15.35 6.03
CA THR A 215 -18.11 -15.89 6.73
C THR A 215 -18.61 -15.00 7.88
N THR A 216 -17.71 -14.26 8.52
CA THR A 216 -17.98 -13.38 9.67
C THR A 216 -18.13 -11.90 9.29
N TYR A 217 -18.33 -11.59 8.01
CA TYR A 217 -18.46 -10.21 7.55
C TYR A 217 -19.75 -9.57 8.06
N GLU A 218 -19.63 -8.34 8.59
CA GLU A 218 -20.72 -7.50 9.08
C GLU A 218 -20.60 -6.07 8.55
N ILE A 219 -21.69 -5.32 8.45
CA ILE A 219 -21.66 -3.89 8.12
C ILE A 219 -20.83 -3.13 9.16
N GLY A 220 -19.98 -2.24 8.68
CA GLY A 220 -19.05 -1.49 9.52
C GLY A 220 -17.72 -2.20 9.79
N LYS A 221 -17.56 -3.44 9.39
CA LYS A 221 -16.28 -4.16 9.38
C LYS A 221 -15.51 -3.95 8.08
N SER A 222 -14.22 -4.28 8.09
CA SER A 222 -13.38 -4.19 6.89
C SER A 222 -13.92 -5.06 5.76
N ARG A 223 -14.08 -4.49 4.56
CA ARG A 223 -14.51 -5.19 3.35
C ARG A 223 -13.38 -5.85 2.58
N LYS A 224 -12.14 -5.85 3.11
CA LYS A 224 -10.96 -6.28 2.34
C LYS A 224 -11.10 -7.67 1.71
N TYR A 225 -11.63 -8.64 2.45
CA TYR A 225 -11.80 -10.01 1.95
C TYR A 225 -12.93 -10.13 0.91
N MET A 226 -14.03 -9.39 1.09
CA MET A 226 -15.08 -9.29 0.09
C MET A 226 -14.59 -8.63 -1.20
N ALA A 227 -13.79 -7.56 -1.07
CA ALA A 227 -13.18 -6.89 -2.21
C ALA A 227 -12.15 -7.79 -2.91
N ASP A 228 -11.37 -8.57 -2.17
CA ASP A 228 -10.44 -9.55 -2.74
C ASP A 228 -11.18 -10.61 -3.56
N LEU A 229 -12.28 -11.18 -3.04
CA LEU A 229 -13.12 -12.11 -3.79
C LEU A 229 -13.62 -11.50 -5.11
N SER A 230 -14.26 -10.32 -5.03
CA SER A 230 -14.76 -9.63 -6.22
C SER A 230 -13.66 -9.34 -7.25
N ASN A 231 -12.47 -8.96 -6.80
CA ASN A 231 -11.33 -8.69 -7.68
C ASN A 231 -10.81 -9.98 -8.34
N ARG A 232 -10.72 -11.10 -7.61
CA ARG A 232 -10.30 -12.39 -8.18
C ARG A 232 -11.26 -12.86 -9.27
N ILE A 233 -12.57 -12.77 -9.02
CA ILE A 233 -13.57 -13.13 -10.02
C ILE A 233 -13.41 -12.26 -11.27
N ARG A 234 -13.27 -10.92 -11.13
CA ARG A 234 -13.15 -9.98 -12.25
C ARG A 234 -11.82 -10.10 -13.02
N LYS A 235 -10.75 -10.49 -12.34
CA LYS A 235 -9.42 -10.67 -12.95
C LYS A 235 -9.19 -12.08 -13.48
N SER A 236 -10.13 -13.00 -13.24
CA SER A 236 -10.04 -14.37 -13.77
C SER A 236 -10.17 -14.37 -15.31
N ASP A 237 -9.85 -15.48 -15.92
CA ASP A 237 -9.99 -15.68 -17.38
C ASP A 237 -11.44 -15.68 -17.87
N GLY A 238 -12.41 -15.64 -16.93
CA GLY A 238 -13.84 -15.61 -17.22
C GLY A 238 -14.39 -16.89 -17.87
N THR A 239 -13.62 -17.97 -17.90
CA THR A 239 -14.12 -19.26 -18.42
C THR A 239 -15.22 -19.83 -17.52
N ALA A 240 -16.14 -20.57 -18.10
CA ALA A 240 -17.23 -21.20 -17.33
C ALA A 240 -16.71 -22.12 -16.23
N GLU A 241 -15.56 -22.81 -16.47
CA GLU A 241 -14.92 -23.67 -15.48
C GLU A 241 -14.38 -22.88 -14.29
N THR A 242 -13.69 -21.78 -14.57
CA THR A 242 -13.14 -20.89 -13.53
C THR A 242 -14.24 -20.22 -12.72
N LEU A 243 -15.28 -19.68 -13.38
CA LEU A 243 -16.42 -19.06 -12.71
C LEU A 243 -17.18 -20.08 -11.85
N LEU A 244 -17.41 -21.30 -12.35
CA LEU A 244 -18.04 -22.37 -11.59
C LEU A 244 -17.23 -22.76 -10.34
N SER A 245 -15.90 -22.65 -10.37
CA SER A 245 -15.08 -22.90 -9.19
C SER A 245 -15.34 -21.89 -8.07
N PHE A 246 -15.44 -20.60 -8.40
CA PHE A 246 -15.83 -19.55 -7.45
C PHE A 246 -17.26 -19.74 -6.96
N GLU A 247 -18.19 -20.02 -7.87
CA GLU A 247 -19.59 -20.25 -7.56
C GLU A 247 -19.78 -21.37 -6.53
N LYS A 248 -19.12 -22.52 -6.72
CA LYS A 248 -19.16 -23.66 -5.78
C LYS A 248 -18.71 -23.28 -4.37
N GLU A 249 -17.65 -22.52 -4.25
CA GLU A 249 -17.17 -22.08 -2.93
C GLU A 249 -18.12 -21.05 -2.29
N MET A 250 -18.69 -20.13 -3.08
CA MET A 250 -19.69 -19.19 -2.58
C MET A 250 -20.97 -19.89 -2.12
N VAL A 251 -21.44 -20.88 -2.86
CA VAL A 251 -22.61 -21.71 -2.48
C VAL A 251 -22.37 -22.40 -1.14
N LYS A 252 -21.19 -23.02 -0.92
CA LYS A 252 -20.85 -23.63 0.38
C LYS A 252 -20.95 -22.62 1.54
N VAL A 253 -20.49 -21.39 1.33
CA VAL A 253 -20.59 -20.34 2.35
C VAL A 253 -22.05 -19.92 2.56
N CYS A 254 -22.84 -19.79 1.51
CA CYS A 254 -24.26 -19.49 1.61
C CYS A 254 -25.05 -20.55 2.41
N GLU A 255 -24.64 -21.80 2.33
CA GLU A 255 -25.25 -22.94 3.06
C GLU A 255 -24.70 -23.13 4.48
N SER A 256 -23.69 -22.36 4.87
CA SER A 256 -23.06 -22.41 6.20
C SER A 256 -23.72 -21.44 7.20
N GLU A 257 -23.20 -21.45 8.43
CA GLU A 257 -23.54 -20.48 9.50
C GLU A 257 -22.89 -19.08 9.27
N ALA A 258 -22.65 -18.70 8.01
CA ALA A 258 -22.15 -17.37 7.69
C ALA A 258 -23.19 -16.29 8.03
N THR A 259 -22.71 -15.08 8.36
CA THR A 259 -23.58 -13.95 8.68
C THR A 259 -24.52 -13.59 7.52
N ALA A 260 -25.67 -13.02 7.83
CA ALA A 260 -26.62 -12.54 6.81
C ALA A 260 -25.96 -11.53 5.86
N GLU A 261 -25.13 -10.64 6.37
CA GLU A 261 -24.40 -9.66 5.56
C GLU A 261 -23.40 -10.31 4.59
N CYS A 262 -22.72 -11.38 5.03
CA CYS A 262 -21.89 -12.17 4.13
C CYS A 262 -22.73 -12.77 3.00
N LYS A 263 -23.83 -13.47 3.34
CA LYS A 263 -24.73 -14.12 2.38
C LYS A 263 -25.30 -13.11 1.37
N LYS A 264 -25.73 -11.93 1.81
CA LYS A 264 -26.18 -10.84 0.91
C LYS A 264 -25.12 -10.42 -0.10
N GLN A 265 -23.86 -10.26 0.34
CA GLN A 265 -22.79 -9.91 -0.59
C GLN A 265 -22.51 -11.02 -1.60
N LEU A 266 -22.57 -12.29 -1.16
CA LEU A 266 -22.42 -13.44 -2.06
C LEU A 266 -23.58 -13.55 -3.07
N CYS A 267 -24.82 -13.32 -2.65
CA CYS A 267 -25.95 -13.23 -3.58
C CYS A 267 -25.72 -12.15 -4.66
N ARG A 268 -25.14 -11.01 -4.27
CA ARG A 268 -24.78 -9.95 -5.23
C ARG A 268 -23.72 -10.41 -6.25
N GLU A 269 -22.68 -11.10 -5.82
CA GLU A 269 -21.67 -11.64 -6.74
C GLU A 269 -22.30 -12.71 -7.65
N LEU A 270 -23.06 -13.64 -7.10
CA LEU A 270 -23.78 -14.68 -7.86
C LEU A 270 -24.76 -14.11 -8.88
N SER A 271 -25.37 -12.95 -8.61
CA SER A 271 -26.35 -12.32 -9.52
C SER A 271 -25.83 -11.99 -10.92
N TRP A 272 -24.52 -11.91 -11.11
CA TRP A 272 -23.91 -11.56 -12.39
C TRP A 272 -22.95 -12.62 -12.96
N MET A 273 -22.47 -13.54 -12.11
CA MET A 273 -21.52 -14.55 -12.54
C MET A 273 -21.97 -15.99 -12.28
N GLY A 274 -23.06 -16.17 -11.54
CA GLY A 274 -23.63 -17.48 -11.21
C GLY A 274 -24.25 -18.18 -12.42
N SER A 275 -24.44 -19.47 -12.29
CA SER A 275 -25.08 -20.37 -13.25
C SER A 275 -26.29 -21.09 -12.61
N ASP A 276 -26.87 -22.03 -13.33
CA ASP A 276 -27.94 -22.88 -12.79
C ASP A 276 -27.54 -23.63 -11.50
N TYR A 277 -26.23 -23.75 -11.25
CA TYR A 277 -25.70 -24.44 -10.07
C TYR A 277 -26.09 -23.78 -8.76
N CYS A 278 -26.12 -22.44 -8.68
CA CYS A 278 -26.45 -21.73 -7.45
C CYS A 278 -27.96 -21.53 -7.23
N ILE A 279 -28.81 -21.76 -8.23
CA ILE A 279 -30.26 -21.52 -8.15
C ILE A 279 -30.91 -22.20 -6.92
N PRO A 280 -30.69 -23.48 -6.66
CA PRO A 280 -31.35 -24.15 -5.51
C PRO A 280 -30.96 -23.52 -4.16
N THR A 281 -29.72 -23.06 -4.02
CA THR A 281 -29.26 -22.40 -2.80
C THR A 281 -29.86 -20.99 -2.68
N LEU A 282 -29.95 -20.24 -3.77
CA LEU A 282 -30.61 -18.93 -3.77
C LEU A 282 -32.09 -19.05 -3.45
N GLU A 283 -32.82 -20.04 -4.00
CA GLU A 283 -34.23 -20.33 -3.67
C GLU A 283 -34.41 -20.58 -2.18
N LYS A 284 -33.54 -21.39 -1.57
CA LYS A 284 -33.57 -21.64 -0.14
C LYS A 284 -33.32 -20.39 0.70
N LEU A 285 -32.43 -19.49 0.24
CA LEU A 285 -32.12 -18.24 0.92
C LEU A 285 -33.26 -17.22 0.87
N THR A 286 -34.27 -17.38 -0.01
CA THR A 286 -35.47 -16.55 0.01
C THR A 286 -36.38 -16.83 1.22
N GLU A 287 -36.15 -17.94 1.90
CA GLU A 287 -36.86 -18.28 3.14
C GLU A 287 -36.26 -17.56 4.37
N ASP A 288 -35.06 -17.02 4.28
CA ASP A 288 -34.41 -16.26 5.34
C ASP A 288 -34.75 -14.76 5.23
N PRO A 289 -35.56 -14.20 6.15
CA PRO A 289 -36.05 -12.82 6.07
C PRO A 289 -34.91 -11.78 6.01
N GLU A 290 -33.72 -12.10 6.53
CA GLU A 290 -32.57 -11.17 6.50
C GLU A 290 -31.85 -11.18 5.16
N VAL A 291 -31.95 -12.23 4.35
CA VAL A 291 -31.22 -12.41 3.09
C VAL A 291 -32.14 -12.41 1.87
N ALA A 292 -33.43 -12.68 2.06
CA ALA A 292 -34.45 -12.91 1.02
C ALA A 292 -34.39 -11.91 -0.13
N GLU A 293 -34.40 -10.60 0.15
CA GLU A 293 -34.38 -9.53 -0.87
C GLU A 293 -33.21 -9.69 -1.84
N MET A 294 -32.02 -10.00 -1.34
CA MET A 294 -30.83 -10.15 -2.18
C MET A 294 -30.78 -11.49 -2.91
N ALA A 295 -31.36 -12.54 -2.33
CA ALA A 295 -31.51 -13.83 -3.00
C ALA A 295 -32.52 -13.74 -4.16
N GLU A 296 -33.66 -13.09 -3.98
CA GLU A 296 -34.65 -12.81 -5.02
C GLU A 296 -34.04 -11.96 -6.15
N PHE A 297 -33.29 -10.92 -5.80
CA PHE A 297 -32.56 -10.10 -6.77
C PHE A 297 -31.60 -10.93 -7.62
N ALA A 298 -30.86 -11.87 -7.00
CA ALA A 298 -29.95 -12.73 -7.72
C ALA A 298 -30.68 -13.70 -8.66
N LEU A 299 -31.75 -14.34 -8.20
CA LEU A 299 -32.57 -15.24 -8.98
C LEU A 299 -33.20 -14.54 -10.20
N GLU A 300 -33.75 -13.34 -10.00
CA GLU A 300 -34.35 -12.56 -11.09
C GLU A 300 -33.34 -12.26 -12.21
N ARG A 301 -32.08 -12.07 -11.90
CA ARG A 301 -31.04 -11.79 -12.89
C ARG A 301 -30.52 -13.03 -13.61
N LEU A 302 -30.51 -14.18 -12.95
CA LEU A 302 -30.04 -15.45 -13.52
C LEU A 302 -31.10 -16.14 -14.40
N THR A 303 -32.39 -15.85 -14.18
CA THR A 303 -33.50 -16.49 -14.90
C THR A 303 -34.04 -15.65 -16.07
N LYS A 304 -33.47 -14.47 -16.32
CA LYS A 304 -33.75 -13.62 -17.49
C LYS A 304 -32.75 -13.87 -18.62
#